data_b5e8608934c81a91d6f7d28431eeb76a
#
_entry.id   b5e8608934c81a91d6f7d28431eeb76a
#
_cell.length_a   1.000
_cell.length_b   1.000
_cell.length_c   1.000
_cell.angle_alpha   90.00
_cell.angle_beta   90.00
_cell.angle_gamma   90.00
#
_symmetry.space_group_name_H-M   'P 1'
#
loop_
_entity.id
_entity.type
_entity.pdbx_description
1 polymer ?
#
loop_
_entity_poly.entity_id
_entity_poly.type
_entity_poly.pdbx_seq_one_letter_code
_entity_poly.pdbx_strand_id
1 'polypeptide(L)'
;MFACDAVDLDFLSTAPTRLGATVKVGRPPSEVFAAFAHDPANWGEFFPGFDRTGCYDTPGPHGVGSRCTKRVTGIKVEETVLAWDEGARFAFRVDGTTAPAFHAWVEDYHFEPDGSDGTLLRVAIGSKPRLAFKLAAPVLPRGLAFVLSRAGRSLEHGRWFSTPTSNQRHLGQIAPW
;
A
#
# COMPACT_ATOMS: atom_id res chain seq x y z
N MET A 1 -3.78 14.87 -15.57
CA MET A 1 -3.09 14.46 -14.34
C MET A 1 -2.63 15.70 -13.60
N PHE A 2 -2.91 15.81 -12.30
CA PHE A 2 -2.41 16.86 -11.43
C PHE A 2 -1.14 16.33 -10.75
N ALA A 3 0.01 16.91 -11.10
CA ALA A 3 1.28 16.54 -10.51
C ALA A 3 1.33 16.90 -9.01
N CYS A 4 2.00 16.04 -8.24
CA CYS A 4 2.38 16.29 -6.86
C CYS A 4 3.86 16.64 -6.76
N ASP A 5 4.24 17.35 -5.70
CA ASP A 5 5.64 17.66 -5.39
C ASP A 5 6.37 16.33 -5.08
N ALA A 6 7.56 16.16 -5.63
CA ALA A 6 8.40 15.00 -5.38
C ALA A 6 9.03 15.13 -3.98
N VAL A 7 8.34 14.62 -2.96
CA VAL A 7 8.80 14.60 -1.57
C VAL A 7 9.37 13.23 -1.21
N ASP A 8 10.16 13.17 -0.13
CA ASP A 8 10.72 11.97 0.45
C ASP A 8 10.12 11.68 1.85
N LEU A 9 10.70 10.74 2.58
CA LEU A 9 10.22 10.35 3.91
C LEU A 9 10.37 11.44 4.97
N ASP A 10 11.29 12.39 4.81
CA ASP A 10 11.46 13.51 5.74
C ASP A 10 10.23 14.41 5.74
N PHE A 11 9.46 14.41 4.66
CA PHE A 11 8.19 15.12 4.58
C PHE A 11 7.18 14.67 5.65
N LEU A 12 7.23 13.42 6.12
CA LEU A 12 6.37 12.94 7.22
C LEU A 12 6.51 13.79 8.49
N SER A 13 7.70 14.34 8.76
CA SER A 13 7.96 15.20 9.92
C SER A 13 7.53 16.65 9.70
N THR A 14 7.54 17.13 8.46
CA THR A 14 7.32 18.55 8.08
C THR A 14 5.96 18.82 7.43
N ALA A 15 5.21 17.76 7.08
CA ALA A 15 3.91 17.87 6.40
C ALA A 15 2.92 18.72 7.21
N PRO A 16 2.16 19.61 6.55
CA PRO A 16 1.14 20.43 7.20
C PRO A 16 -0.03 19.62 7.74
N THR A 17 -0.30 18.45 7.18
CA THR A 17 -1.27 17.49 7.70
C THR A 17 -0.58 16.17 7.92
N ARG A 18 -0.63 15.67 9.16
CA ARG A 18 -0.04 14.40 9.56
C ARG A 18 -1.09 13.52 10.18
N LEU A 19 -1.16 12.28 9.73
CA LEU A 19 -2.08 11.26 10.22
C LEU A 19 -1.26 10.03 10.62
N GLY A 20 -1.74 9.32 11.62
CA GLY A 20 -1.15 8.06 12.03
C GLY A 20 -2.22 7.11 12.55
N ALA A 21 -1.98 5.83 12.37
CA ALA A 21 -2.82 4.79 12.95
C ALA A 21 -1.99 3.55 13.23
N THR A 22 -2.48 2.75 14.19
CA THR A 22 -1.90 1.45 14.53
C THR A 22 -3.03 0.44 14.55
N VAL A 23 -2.83 -0.70 13.89
CA VAL A 23 -3.82 -1.78 13.79
C VAL A 23 -3.13 -3.11 14.06
N LYS A 24 -3.81 -4.00 14.79
CA LYS A 24 -3.41 -5.39 14.94
C LYS A 24 -4.02 -6.21 13.81
N VAL A 25 -3.21 -7.08 13.21
CA VAL A 25 -3.62 -8.01 12.16
C VAL A 25 -3.17 -9.41 12.58
N GLY A 26 -4.08 -10.38 12.63
CA GLY A 26 -3.82 -11.76 13.02
C GLY A 26 -3.12 -12.57 11.91
N ARG A 27 -2.07 -12.01 11.31
CA ARG A 27 -1.24 -12.62 10.26
C ARG A 27 0.22 -12.21 10.44
N PRO A 28 1.19 -13.06 10.04
CA PRO A 28 2.61 -12.73 10.13
C PRO A 28 2.99 -11.47 9.33
N PRO A 29 4.00 -10.70 9.77
CA PRO A 29 4.44 -9.47 9.08
C PRO A 29 4.77 -9.66 7.60
N SER A 30 5.39 -10.77 7.22
CA SER A 30 5.71 -11.06 5.82
C SER A 30 4.47 -11.22 4.94
N GLU A 31 3.40 -11.81 5.46
CA GLU A 31 2.15 -11.96 4.73
C GLU A 31 1.44 -10.62 4.58
N VAL A 32 1.37 -9.83 5.66
CA VAL A 32 0.74 -8.50 5.60
C VAL A 32 1.52 -7.58 4.67
N PHE A 33 2.85 -7.58 4.74
CA PHE A 33 3.71 -6.84 3.82
C PHE A 33 3.42 -7.23 2.35
N ALA A 34 3.39 -8.54 2.04
CA ALA A 34 3.15 -9.03 0.70
C ALA A 34 1.79 -8.56 0.13
N ALA A 35 0.75 -8.51 0.98
CA ALA A 35 -0.55 -7.99 0.58
C ALA A 35 -0.50 -6.50 0.19
N PHE A 36 0.35 -5.70 0.85
CA PHE A 36 0.49 -4.27 0.58
C PHE A 36 1.40 -3.96 -0.59
N ALA A 37 2.54 -4.69 -0.69
CA ALA A 37 3.66 -4.30 -1.54
C ALA A 37 3.78 -5.12 -2.83
N HIS A 38 3.52 -6.44 -2.81
CA HIS A 38 3.84 -7.28 -3.96
C HIS A 38 2.92 -7.06 -5.17
N ASP A 39 1.63 -6.82 -4.93
CA ASP A 39 0.67 -6.60 -6.00
C ASP A 39 -0.29 -5.44 -5.65
N PRO A 40 -0.18 -4.30 -6.34
CA PRO A 40 -1.06 -3.16 -6.11
C PRO A 40 -2.55 -3.44 -6.30
N ALA A 41 -2.93 -4.48 -7.07
CA ALA A 41 -4.32 -4.87 -7.26
C ALA A 41 -4.96 -5.40 -5.98
N ASN A 42 -4.17 -5.94 -5.05
CA ASN A 42 -4.64 -6.44 -3.76
C ASN A 42 -5.31 -5.36 -2.91
N TRP A 43 -4.96 -4.09 -3.09
CA TRP A 43 -5.57 -2.98 -2.35
C TRP A 43 -7.08 -2.91 -2.53
N GLY A 44 -7.59 -3.29 -3.72
CA GLY A 44 -9.03 -3.39 -3.99
C GLY A 44 -9.77 -4.42 -3.18
N GLU A 45 -9.05 -5.30 -2.54
CA GLU A 45 -9.61 -6.36 -1.73
C GLU A 45 -9.81 -5.94 -0.26
N PHE A 46 -8.89 -5.22 0.33
CA PHE A 46 -8.95 -4.88 1.75
C PHE A 46 -9.22 -3.40 2.01
N PHE A 47 -8.93 -2.49 1.07
CA PHE A 47 -9.24 -1.07 1.23
C PHE A 47 -10.53 -0.68 0.50
N PRO A 48 -11.53 -0.16 1.23
CA PRO A 48 -12.75 0.36 0.61
C PRO A 48 -12.45 1.49 -0.39
N GLY A 49 -13.05 1.39 -1.58
CA GLY A 49 -12.92 2.39 -2.62
C GLY A 49 -11.77 2.16 -3.59
N PHE A 50 -10.79 1.31 -3.28
CA PHE A 50 -9.81 0.86 -4.27
C PHE A 50 -10.45 -0.18 -5.20
N ASP A 51 -10.07 -0.15 -6.47
CA ASP A 51 -10.39 -1.22 -7.42
C ASP A 51 -9.22 -2.20 -7.56
N ARG A 52 -9.42 -3.26 -8.33
CA ARG A 52 -8.41 -4.31 -8.56
C ARG A 52 -7.60 -4.09 -9.85
N THR A 53 -7.50 -2.86 -10.31
CA THR A 53 -6.74 -2.53 -11.54
C THR A 53 -5.33 -2.01 -11.24
N GLY A 54 -4.92 -2.02 -9.96
CA GLY A 54 -3.58 -1.61 -9.55
C GLY A 54 -2.50 -2.46 -10.23
N CYS A 55 -1.41 -1.82 -10.68
CA CYS A 55 -0.27 -2.51 -11.27
C CYS A 55 1.01 -1.71 -11.11
N TYR A 56 2.14 -2.41 -11.12
CA TYR A 56 3.44 -1.81 -11.33
C TYR A 56 3.65 -1.49 -12.82
N ASP A 57 4.43 -0.44 -13.11
CA ASP A 57 4.71 0.01 -14.48
C ASP A 57 5.65 -0.94 -15.24
N THR A 58 6.43 -1.73 -14.49
CA THR A 58 7.40 -2.69 -15.05
C THR A 58 7.25 -4.07 -14.43
N PRO A 59 7.66 -5.15 -15.11
CA PRO A 59 7.79 -6.47 -14.47
C PRO A 59 8.77 -6.45 -13.29
N GLY A 60 8.54 -7.31 -12.27
CA GLY A 60 9.42 -7.44 -11.11
C GLY A 60 10.84 -7.89 -11.44
N PRO A 61 11.75 -7.90 -10.46
CA PRO A 61 11.47 -7.65 -9.04
C PRO A 61 11.26 -6.16 -8.75
N HIS A 62 10.40 -5.87 -7.74
CA HIS A 62 10.10 -4.50 -7.32
C HIS A 62 10.88 -4.11 -6.06
N GLY A 63 11.00 -2.82 -5.82
CA GLY A 63 11.73 -2.24 -4.70
C GLY A 63 11.67 -0.71 -4.71
N VAL A 64 12.60 -0.07 -4.01
CA VAL A 64 12.72 1.40 -4.00
C VAL A 64 12.89 1.94 -5.42
N GLY A 65 12.12 2.97 -5.78
CA GLY A 65 12.06 3.56 -7.11
C GLY A 65 11.06 2.89 -8.07
N SER A 66 10.50 1.73 -7.73
CA SER A 66 9.39 1.13 -8.51
C SER A 66 8.20 2.07 -8.53
N ARG A 67 7.57 2.16 -9.70
CA ARG A 67 6.36 2.99 -9.89
C ARG A 67 5.15 2.10 -10.04
N CYS A 68 4.06 2.52 -9.46
CA CYS A 68 2.78 1.83 -9.62
C CYS A 68 1.63 2.80 -9.82
N THR A 69 0.54 2.25 -10.35
CA THR A 69 -0.73 2.96 -10.54
C THR A 69 -1.80 2.23 -9.75
N LYS A 70 -2.64 2.98 -9.04
CA LYS A 70 -3.84 2.48 -8.38
C LYS A 70 -5.04 3.35 -8.73
N ARG A 71 -6.25 2.86 -8.46
CA ARG A 71 -7.47 3.67 -8.55
C ARG A 71 -8.24 3.58 -7.24
N VAL A 72 -8.63 4.73 -6.73
CA VAL A 72 -9.47 4.85 -5.53
C VAL A 72 -10.67 5.75 -5.86
N THR A 73 -11.89 5.21 -5.70
CA THR A 73 -13.15 5.92 -6.05
C THR A 73 -13.12 6.54 -7.46
N GLY A 74 -12.52 5.83 -8.43
CA GLY A 74 -12.38 6.28 -9.82
C GLY A 74 -11.21 7.24 -10.09
N ILE A 75 -10.54 7.75 -9.05
CA ILE A 75 -9.36 8.61 -9.17
C ILE A 75 -8.14 7.72 -9.40
N LYS A 76 -7.44 7.95 -10.51
CA LYS A 76 -6.13 7.33 -10.76
C LYS A 76 -5.08 8.03 -9.90
N VAL A 77 -4.23 7.23 -9.25
CA VAL A 77 -3.11 7.67 -8.42
C VAL A 77 -1.85 7.02 -8.97
N GLU A 78 -0.82 7.82 -9.23
CA GLU A 78 0.53 7.35 -9.62
C GLU A 78 1.46 7.52 -8.43
N GLU A 79 2.24 6.48 -8.14
CA GLU A 79 3.05 6.38 -6.93
C GLU A 79 4.47 5.95 -7.26
N THR A 80 5.43 6.38 -6.44
CA THR A 80 6.82 5.88 -6.44
C THR A 80 7.16 5.33 -5.06
N VAL A 81 7.70 4.12 -5.03
CA VAL A 81 8.16 3.45 -3.80
C VAL A 81 9.38 4.16 -3.23
N LEU A 82 9.34 4.50 -1.95
CA LEU A 82 10.41 5.20 -1.22
C LEU A 82 11.18 4.29 -0.25
N ALA A 83 10.51 3.26 0.29
CA ALA A 83 11.15 2.25 1.13
C ALA A 83 10.55 0.87 0.84
N TRP A 84 11.40 -0.16 0.86
CA TRP A 84 11.04 -1.54 0.67
C TRP A 84 11.98 -2.43 1.47
N ASP A 85 11.57 -2.75 2.70
CA ASP A 85 12.26 -3.72 3.57
C ASP A 85 11.33 -4.92 3.71
N GLU A 86 11.66 -6.02 3.05
CA GLU A 86 10.78 -7.19 2.91
C GLU A 86 10.28 -7.68 4.28
N GLY A 87 8.95 -7.73 4.42
CA GLY A 87 8.28 -8.13 5.65
C GLY A 87 8.31 -7.10 6.79
N ALA A 88 8.97 -5.95 6.63
CA ALA A 88 9.17 -4.99 7.71
C ALA A 88 8.68 -3.57 7.39
N ARG A 89 8.92 -3.05 6.18
CA ARG A 89 8.57 -1.67 5.83
C ARG A 89 8.23 -1.51 4.36
N PHE A 90 7.18 -0.75 4.09
CA PHE A 90 6.80 -0.32 2.75
C PHE A 90 6.38 1.15 2.79
N ALA A 91 6.99 1.98 1.95
CA ALA A 91 6.61 3.39 1.88
C ALA A 91 6.57 3.87 0.43
N PHE A 92 5.70 4.83 0.14
CA PHE A 92 5.59 5.44 -1.17
C PHE A 92 5.15 6.90 -1.09
N ARG A 93 5.42 7.65 -2.14
CA ARG A 93 4.82 8.97 -2.38
C ARG A 93 3.86 8.90 -3.55
N VAL A 94 2.91 9.84 -3.57
CA VAL A 94 2.05 10.08 -4.73
C VAL A 94 2.74 11.09 -5.65
N ASP A 95 2.95 10.72 -6.90
CA ASP A 95 3.53 11.57 -7.94
C ASP A 95 2.47 12.38 -8.69
N GLY A 96 1.24 11.86 -8.77
CA GLY A 96 0.13 12.54 -9.44
C GLY A 96 -1.21 11.85 -9.29
N THR A 97 -2.28 12.62 -9.50
CA THR A 97 -3.67 12.14 -9.41
C THR A 97 -4.53 12.73 -10.52
N THR A 98 -5.62 12.06 -10.89
CA THR A 98 -6.59 12.60 -11.86
C THR A 98 -7.55 13.64 -11.26
N ALA A 99 -7.56 13.80 -9.92
CA ALA A 99 -8.29 14.86 -9.22
C ALA A 99 -7.31 15.80 -8.50
N PRO A 100 -7.60 17.11 -8.36
CA PRO A 100 -6.72 18.07 -7.69
C PRO A 100 -6.79 17.92 -6.16
N ALA A 101 -6.37 16.76 -5.62
CA ALA A 101 -6.50 16.43 -4.21
C ALA A 101 -5.37 17.01 -3.35
N PHE A 102 -4.11 16.80 -3.78
CA PHE A 102 -2.94 17.10 -2.98
C PHE A 102 -1.87 17.82 -3.79
N HIS A 103 -1.03 18.61 -3.08
CA HIS A 103 0.26 19.08 -3.59
C HIS A 103 1.37 18.07 -3.29
N ALA A 104 1.28 17.36 -2.16
CA ALA A 104 2.21 16.31 -1.77
C ALA A 104 1.50 15.28 -0.89
N TRP A 105 1.94 14.02 -0.99
CA TRP A 105 1.44 12.91 -0.19
C TRP A 105 2.50 11.82 -0.07
N VAL A 106 2.74 11.35 1.16
CA VAL A 106 3.63 10.23 1.49
C VAL A 106 2.92 9.33 2.49
N GLU A 107 3.08 8.02 2.33
CA GLU A 107 2.65 7.01 3.28
C GLU A 107 3.83 6.10 3.65
N ASP A 108 3.90 5.71 4.93
CA ASP A 108 4.92 4.82 5.47
C ASP A 108 4.26 3.78 6.36
N TYR A 109 4.45 2.52 6.03
CA TYR A 109 3.87 1.34 6.67
C TYR A 109 4.98 0.52 7.31
N HIS A 110 4.86 0.27 8.62
CA HIS A 110 5.75 -0.59 9.38
C HIS A 110 4.98 -1.83 9.83
N PHE A 111 5.57 -2.99 9.59
CA PHE A 111 5.00 -4.30 9.89
C PHE A 111 5.81 -4.95 11.00
N GLU A 112 5.42 -4.73 12.26
CA GLU A 112 6.13 -5.23 13.43
C GLU A 112 5.48 -6.52 13.95
N PRO A 113 6.23 -7.53 14.43
CA PRO A 113 5.64 -8.69 15.06
C PRO A 113 4.77 -8.33 16.27
N ASP A 114 3.58 -8.96 16.38
CA ASP A 114 2.68 -8.85 17.55
C ASP A 114 2.37 -10.27 18.07
N GLY A 115 3.22 -10.75 18.95
CA GLY A 115 3.19 -12.15 19.41
C GLY A 115 3.74 -13.14 18.41
N SER A 116 3.21 -14.37 18.39
CA SER A 116 3.72 -15.47 17.57
C SER A 116 3.37 -15.36 16.10
N ASP A 117 2.15 -14.93 15.79
CA ASP A 117 1.57 -15.02 14.44
C ASP A 117 0.85 -13.73 14.00
N GLY A 118 1.02 -12.64 14.74
CA GLY A 118 0.37 -11.37 14.49
C GLY A 118 1.31 -10.27 14.00
N THR A 119 0.71 -9.22 13.44
CA THR A 119 1.38 -7.99 13.02
C THR A 119 0.79 -6.78 13.72
N LEU A 120 1.65 -5.95 14.29
CA LEU A 120 1.32 -4.59 14.65
C LEU A 120 1.66 -3.69 13.46
N LEU A 121 0.63 -3.36 12.67
CA LEU A 121 0.76 -2.48 11.52
C LEU A 121 0.68 -1.02 11.98
N ARG A 122 1.78 -0.28 11.81
CA ARG A 122 1.83 1.17 12.04
C ARG A 122 1.85 1.89 10.70
N VAL A 123 1.01 2.91 10.59
CA VAL A 123 0.90 3.74 9.38
C VAL A 123 1.12 5.19 9.75
N ALA A 124 1.99 5.86 9.02
CA ALA A 124 2.19 7.31 9.06
C ALA A 124 1.90 7.90 7.69
N ILE A 125 1.14 8.99 7.65
CA ILE A 125 0.79 9.72 6.42
C ILE A 125 1.15 11.19 6.60
N GLY A 126 1.91 11.73 5.66
CA GLY A 126 2.19 13.15 5.51
C GLY A 126 1.51 13.68 4.26
N SER A 127 0.75 14.77 4.36
CA SER A 127 0.10 15.36 3.20
C SER A 127 0.07 16.89 3.22
N LYS A 128 0.05 17.47 2.01
CA LYS A 128 -0.19 18.89 1.75
C LYS A 128 -1.44 18.99 0.86
N PRO A 129 -2.64 19.00 1.45
CA PRO A 129 -3.89 18.99 0.67
C PRO A 129 -4.08 20.31 -0.09
N ARG A 130 -4.72 20.24 -1.26
CA ARG A 130 -5.24 21.40 -1.97
C ARG A 130 -6.47 21.94 -1.25
N LEU A 131 -6.84 23.20 -1.52
CA LEU A 131 -7.86 23.93 -0.76
C LEU A 131 -9.19 23.16 -0.61
N ALA A 132 -9.65 22.51 -1.68
CA ALA A 132 -10.88 21.73 -1.66
C ALA A 132 -10.86 20.55 -0.64
N PHE A 133 -9.69 19.95 -0.43
CA PHE A 133 -9.49 18.84 0.52
C PHE A 133 -9.17 19.31 1.95
N LYS A 134 -8.75 20.58 2.14
CA LYS A 134 -8.54 21.14 3.49
C LYS A 134 -9.82 21.13 4.32
N LEU A 135 -10.98 21.28 3.71
CA LEU A 135 -12.27 21.27 4.39
C LEU A 135 -12.66 19.89 4.94
N ALA A 136 -12.08 18.82 4.39
CA ALA A 136 -12.28 17.44 4.87
C ALA A 136 -11.29 17.04 5.99
N ALA A 137 -10.27 17.83 6.26
CA ALA A 137 -9.19 17.52 7.20
C ALA A 137 -9.65 17.10 8.61
N PRO A 138 -10.69 17.68 9.22
CA PRO A 138 -11.13 17.28 10.56
C PRO A 138 -11.68 15.85 10.67
N VAL A 139 -12.15 15.26 9.56
CA VAL A 139 -12.76 13.92 9.53
C VAL A 139 -11.75 12.84 9.15
N LEU A 140 -10.65 13.21 8.50
CA LEU A 140 -9.64 12.29 7.98
C LEU A 140 -9.02 11.34 9.02
N PRO A 141 -8.65 11.77 10.26
CA PRO A 141 -8.03 10.87 11.23
C PRO A 141 -8.94 9.71 11.65
N ARG A 142 -10.24 10.01 11.89
CA ARG A 142 -11.22 8.98 12.25
C ARG A 142 -11.53 8.06 11.05
N GLY A 143 -11.58 8.63 9.86
CA GLY A 143 -11.74 7.89 8.62
C GLY A 143 -10.58 6.92 8.37
N LEU A 144 -9.34 7.37 8.55
CA LEU A 144 -8.16 6.52 8.39
C LEU A 144 -8.15 5.34 9.37
N ALA A 145 -8.38 5.59 10.66
CA ALA A 145 -8.44 4.54 11.67
C ALA A 145 -9.54 3.50 11.36
N PHE A 146 -10.71 3.96 10.91
CA PHE A 146 -11.81 3.09 10.49
C PHE A 146 -11.43 2.25 9.26
N VAL A 147 -10.87 2.87 8.23
CA VAL A 147 -10.45 2.20 6.99
C VAL A 147 -9.38 1.15 7.28
N LEU A 148 -8.36 1.49 8.07
CA LEU A 148 -7.30 0.56 8.44
C LEU A 148 -7.80 -0.59 9.32
N SER A 149 -8.71 -0.33 10.27
CA SER A 149 -9.31 -1.39 11.08
C SER A 149 -10.16 -2.35 10.22
N ARG A 150 -10.84 -1.82 9.20
CA ARG A 150 -11.59 -2.64 8.25
C ARG A 150 -10.65 -3.45 7.36
N ALA A 151 -9.56 -2.83 6.87
CA ALA A 151 -8.53 -3.50 6.11
C ALA A 151 -7.88 -4.65 6.91
N GLY A 152 -7.54 -4.42 8.18
CA GLY A 152 -7.02 -5.45 9.08
C GLY A 152 -7.93 -6.66 9.16
N ARG A 153 -9.24 -6.46 9.41
CA ARG A 153 -10.21 -7.57 9.42
C ARG A 153 -10.33 -8.29 8.07
N SER A 154 -10.26 -7.56 6.96
CA SER A 154 -10.30 -8.17 5.62
C SER A 154 -9.06 -9.01 5.37
N LEU A 155 -7.89 -8.54 5.83
CA LEU A 155 -6.63 -9.29 5.76
C LEU A 155 -6.67 -10.57 6.58
N GLU A 156 -7.30 -10.59 7.76
CA GLU A 156 -7.45 -11.80 8.57
C GLU A 156 -8.29 -12.89 7.90
N HIS A 157 -9.33 -12.50 7.15
CA HIS A 157 -10.30 -13.42 6.55
C HIS A 157 -10.07 -13.63 5.04
N GLY A 158 -9.16 -12.89 4.42
CA GLY A 158 -8.93 -12.90 2.98
C GLY A 158 -8.17 -14.14 2.49
N ARG A 159 -8.46 -14.55 1.24
CA ARG A 159 -7.84 -15.70 0.57
C ARG A 159 -6.52 -15.38 -0.15
N TRP A 160 -5.92 -14.23 0.10
CA TRP A 160 -4.70 -13.74 -0.59
C TRP A 160 -3.47 -14.62 -0.39
N PHE A 161 -3.46 -15.35 0.70
CA PHE A 161 -2.34 -16.17 1.15
C PHE A 161 -2.42 -17.61 0.67
N SER A 162 -3.29 -17.91 -0.31
CA SER A 162 -3.23 -19.20 -0.99
C SER A 162 -1.87 -19.28 -1.68
N THR A 163 -1.02 -20.13 -1.14
CA THR A 163 0.32 -20.47 -1.65
C THR A 163 0.28 -20.56 -3.18
N PRO A 164 1.23 -19.99 -3.92
CA PRO A 164 1.34 -20.26 -5.33
C PRO A 164 1.55 -21.75 -5.48
N THR A 165 0.53 -22.44 -5.94
CA THR A 165 0.64 -23.84 -6.32
C THR A 165 1.73 -23.91 -7.37
N SER A 166 2.87 -24.49 -6.98
CA SER A 166 3.97 -24.80 -7.88
C SER A 166 3.44 -25.62 -9.06
N ASN A 167 3.11 -24.94 -10.14
CA ASN A 167 2.78 -25.59 -11.39
C ASN A 167 4.08 -26.06 -12.06
N GLN A 168 4.79 -26.97 -11.40
CA GLN A 168 5.76 -27.82 -12.05
C GLN A 168 5.00 -28.85 -12.87
N ARG A 169 4.48 -28.44 -14.02
CA ARG A 169 4.10 -29.38 -15.04
C ARG A 169 5.39 -29.89 -15.68
N HIS A 170 5.67 -31.15 -15.38
CA HIS A 170 6.43 -32.12 -16.15
C HIS A 170 6.95 -31.61 -17.51
N LEU A 171 8.22 -31.27 -17.57
CA LEU A 171 8.96 -31.41 -18.82
C LEU A 171 9.31 -32.89 -18.94
N GLY A 172 8.70 -33.52 -19.92
CA GLY A 172 8.84 -34.94 -20.21
C GLY A 172 10.29 -35.32 -20.40
N GLN A 173 10.65 -36.43 -19.79
CA GLN A 173 11.82 -37.21 -20.14
C GLN A 173 11.76 -37.62 -21.61
N ILE A 174 12.65 -37.06 -22.41
CA ILE A 174 12.98 -37.63 -23.73
C ILE A 174 14.13 -38.61 -23.47
N ALA A 175 13.86 -39.89 -23.63
CA ALA A 175 14.87 -40.93 -23.58
C ALA A 175 15.81 -40.84 -24.80
N PRO A 176 17.13 -41.11 -24.65
CA PRO A 176 18.03 -41.19 -25.76
C PRO A 176 17.92 -42.55 -26.45
N TRP A 177 17.98 -42.50 -27.76
CA TRP A 177 18.29 -43.66 -28.64
C TRP A 177 19.80 -43.79 -28.78
#